data_f131b76ac72eb046fe5c3e8657613f56
#
_entry.id   f131b76ac72eb046fe5c3e8657613f56
#
_cell.length_a   1.000
_cell.length_b   1.000
_cell.length_c   1.000
_cell.angle_alpha   90.00
_cell.angle_beta   90.00
_cell.angle_gamma   90.00
#
_symmetry.space_group_name_H-M   'P 1'
#
loop_
_entity.id
_entity.type
_entity.pdbx_description
1 polymer ?
#
loop_
_entity_poly.entity_id
_entity_poly.type
_entity_poly.pdbx_seq_one_letter_code
_entity_poly.pdbx_strand_id
1 'polypeptide(L)'
;LGDVYKRQRERGELVVVTRTAPTTFYQGGHGPQGPEFDMVEDFARHLGVRARYLVADTVTEALHWLEQGQADLAAAGIIRSPSYEANFRFGPVYRHIDQQVVCHRSDSLPHSVVDLAGLRIGIGKDSVYEERLRQLAADHPDLHWEQVDGLSVEQLLEQVWRREIDCTVAGSPE
;
A
#
# COMPACT_ATOMS: atom_id res chain seq x y z
N LEU A 1 -25.59 1.13 3.45
CA LEU A 1 -24.79 0.12 2.69
C LEU A 1 -25.59 -0.52 1.54
N GLY A 2 -26.93 -0.48 1.58
CA GLY A 2 -27.78 -1.19 0.62
C GLY A 2 -27.65 -0.82 -0.85
N ASP A 3 -27.42 0.45 -1.15
CA ASP A 3 -27.41 0.93 -2.55
C ASP A 3 -26.03 0.97 -3.19
N VAL A 4 -24.96 1.03 -2.41
CA VAL A 4 -23.59 1.15 -2.93
C VAL A 4 -23.17 -0.09 -3.73
N TYR A 5 -23.61 -1.28 -3.31
CA TYR A 5 -23.27 -2.55 -3.95
C TYR A 5 -24.42 -3.17 -4.75
N LYS A 6 -25.45 -2.40 -5.08
CA LYS A 6 -26.59 -2.88 -5.85
C LYS A 6 -26.19 -3.40 -7.23
N ARG A 7 -25.34 -2.67 -7.94
CA ARG A 7 -24.85 -3.06 -9.27
C ARG A 7 -24.05 -4.38 -9.20
N GLN A 8 -23.23 -4.54 -8.16
CA GLN A 8 -22.45 -5.75 -7.96
C GLN A 8 -23.36 -6.95 -7.69
N ARG A 9 -24.40 -6.80 -6.88
CA ARG A 9 -25.41 -7.85 -6.65
C ARG A 9 -26.15 -8.23 -7.92
N GLU A 10 -26.58 -7.25 -8.73
CA GLU A 10 -27.26 -7.49 -10.01
C GLU A 10 -26.35 -8.19 -11.01
N ARG A 11 -25.07 -7.84 -11.03
CA ARG A 11 -24.05 -8.46 -11.89
C ARG A 11 -23.60 -9.84 -11.37
N GLY A 12 -23.78 -10.11 -10.08
CA GLY A 12 -23.30 -11.31 -9.41
C GLY A 12 -21.80 -11.35 -9.17
N GLU A 13 -21.11 -10.22 -9.32
CA GLU A 13 -19.66 -10.13 -9.28
C GLU A 13 -19.20 -8.86 -8.56
N LEU A 14 -18.19 -9.01 -7.72
CA LEU A 14 -17.42 -7.93 -7.08
C LEU A 14 -16.01 -7.97 -7.64
N VAL A 15 -15.62 -6.92 -8.37
CA VAL A 15 -14.27 -6.80 -8.90
C VAL A 15 -13.38 -6.13 -7.86
N VAL A 16 -12.32 -6.82 -7.44
CA VAL A 16 -11.43 -6.39 -6.38
C VAL A 16 -10.02 -6.23 -6.94
N VAL A 17 -9.44 -5.06 -6.79
CA VAL A 17 -8.02 -4.89 -7.05
C VAL A 17 -7.23 -5.16 -5.77
N THR A 18 -6.22 -6.00 -5.90
CA THR A 18 -5.33 -6.39 -4.81
C THR A 18 -3.86 -6.28 -5.24
N ARG A 19 -2.96 -6.61 -4.35
CA ARG A 19 -1.52 -6.64 -4.58
C ARG A 19 -0.95 -7.90 -3.96
N THR A 20 0.03 -8.51 -4.59
CA THR A 20 0.71 -9.69 -4.05
C THR A 20 1.61 -9.28 -2.88
N ALA A 21 1.23 -9.68 -1.68
CA ALA A 21 2.03 -9.51 -0.46
C ALA A 21 1.53 -10.49 0.62
N PRO A 22 2.35 -10.85 1.61
CA PRO A 22 1.96 -11.78 2.68
C PRO A 22 0.73 -11.33 3.48
N THR A 23 0.48 -10.03 3.54
CA THR A 23 -0.61 -9.43 4.31
C THR A 23 -1.87 -9.14 3.49
N THR A 24 -1.82 -9.34 2.19
CA THR A 24 -2.94 -9.05 1.28
C THR A 24 -3.42 -10.30 0.57
N PHE A 25 -2.71 -10.69 -0.48
CA PHE A 25 -3.06 -11.75 -1.40
C PHE A 25 -1.79 -12.46 -1.88
N TYR A 26 -1.75 -13.79 -1.83
CA TYR A 26 -0.65 -14.59 -2.37
C TYR A 26 -1.14 -15.96 -2.81
N GLN A 27 -0.38 -16.59 -3.70
CA GLN A 27 -0.65 -17.96 -4.11
C GLN A 27 0.01 -18.93 -3.12
N GLY A 28 -0.82 -19.66 -2.39
CA GLY A 28 -0.38 -20.73 -1.50
C GLY A 28 -0.47 -22.10 -2.16
N GLY A 29 -0.11 -23.14 -1.42
CA GLY A 29 -0.14 -24.52 -1.91
C GLY A 29 -1.53 -25.04 -2.30
N HIS A 30 -2.58 -24.43 -1.78
CA HIS A 30 -3.99 -24.82 -2.02
C HIS A 30 -4.79 -23.70 -2.74
N GLY A 31 -4.13 -22.78 -3.39
CA GLY A 31 -4.73 -21.65 -4.11
C GLY A 31 -4.51 -20.30 -3.45
N PRO A 32 -5.31 -19.30 -3.83
CA PRO A 32 -5.18 -17.94 -3.30
C PRO A 32 -5.41 -17.91 -1.78
N GLN A 33 -4.60 -17.14 -1.08
CA GLN A 33 -4.62 -16.98 0.36
C GLN A 33 -4.25 -15.54 0.74
N GLY A 34 -4.49 -15.16 1.98
CA GLY A 34 -4.07 -13.91 2.57
C GLY A 34 -5.15 -13.28 3.44
N PRO A 35 -4.75 -12.49 4.45
CA PRO A 35 -5.73 -11.87 5.37
C PRO A 35 -6.76 -10.99 4.67
N GLU A 36 -6.33 -10.14 3.74
CA GLU A 36 -7.29 -9.32 2.98
C GLU A 36 -8.11 -10.13 1.98
N PHE A 37 -7.51 -11.16 1.37
CA PHE A 37 -8.25 -12.10 0.53
C PHE A 37 -9.39 -12.75 1.29
N ASP A 38 -9.13 -13.27 2.50
CA ASP A 38 -10.15 -13.93 3.32
C ASP A 38 -11.28 -12.94 3.71
N MET A 39 -10.94 -11.71 4.06
CA MET A 39 -11.92 -10.66 4.36
C MET A 39 -12.78 -10.32 3.15
N VAL A 40 -12.20 -10.24 1.97
CA VAL A 40 -12.94 -9.98 0.71
C VAL A 40 -13.86 -11.15 0.37
N GLU A 41 -13.41 -12.39 0.52
CA GLU A 41 -14.24 -13.58 0.28
C GLU A 41 -15.45 -13.62 1.23
N ASP A 42 -15.26 -13.30 2.50
CA ASP A 42 -16.36 -13.19 3.48
C ASP A 42 -17.33 -12.06 3.10
N PHE A 43 -16.82 -10.92 2.68
CA PHE A 43 -17.65 -9.81 2.24
C PHE A 43 -18.44 -10.13 0.96
N ALA A 44 -17.82 -10.74 -0.03
CA ALA A 44 -18.48 -11.16 -1.26
C ALA A 44 -19.59 -12.18 -0.96
N ARG A 45 -19.34 -13.12 -0.05
CA ARG A 45 -20.34 -14.09 0.41
C ARG A 45 -21.52 -13.41 1.10
N HIS A 46 -21.24 -12.40 1.94
CA HIS A 46 -22.28 -11.58 2.58
C HIS A 46 -23.15 -10.84 1.55
N LEU A 47 -22.55 -10.34 0.48
CA LEU A 47 -23.27 -9.70 -0.62
C LEU A 47 -24.01 -10.69 -1.55
N GLY A 48 -23.68 -11.97 -1.49
CA GLY A 48 -24.21 -12.99 -2.40
C GLY A 48 -23.62 -12.90 -3.82
N VAL A 49 -22.37 -12.49 -3.93
CA VAL A 49 -21.64 -12.33 -5.19
C VAL A 49 -20.33 -13.11 -5.18
N ARG A 50 -19.70 -13.26 -6.35
CA ARG A 50 -18.35 -13.78 -6.48
C ARG A 50 -17.34 -12.65 -6.53
N ALA A 51 -16.23 -12.80 -5.83
CA ALA A 51 -15.09 -11.89 -5.96
C ALA A 51 -14.25 -12.28 -7.18
N ARG A 52 -13.88 -11.28 -8.00
CA ARG A 52 -12.90 -11.41 -9.07
C ARG A 52 -11.74 -10.47 -8.80
N TYR A 53 -10.52 -11.00 -8.83
CA TYR A 53 -9.32 -10.27 -8.43
C TYR A 53 -8.54 -9.77 -9.64
N LEU A 54 -8.15 -8.49 -9.57
CA LEU A 54 -7.14 -7.88 -10.42
C LEU A 54 -5.93 -7.62 -9.55
N VAL A 55 -4.75 -8.02 -10.00
CA VAL A 55 -3.51 -7.87 -9.25
C VAL A 55 -2.72 -6.69 -9.80
N ALA A 56 -2.52 -5.66 -8.98
CA ALA A 56 -1.71 -4.50 -9.30
C ALA A 56 -0.28 -4.67 -8.76
N ASP A 57 0.68 -4.02 -9.39
CA ASP A 57 2.08 -4.05 -8.95
C ASP A 57 2.32 -3.11 -7.77
N THR A 58 1.60 -1.99 -7.70
CA THR A 58 1.73 -0.98 -6.65
C THR A 58 0.37 -0.56 -6.10
N VAL A 59 0.38 0.04 -4.90
CA VAL A 59 -0.83 0.64 -4.32
C VAL A 59 -1.35 1.78 -5.19
N THR A 60 -0.46 2.60 -5.74
CA THR A 60 -0.83 3.71 -6.64
C THR A 60 -1.57 3.20 -7.88
N GLU A 61 -1.10 2.11 -8.49
CA GLU A 61 -1.77 1.47 -9.61
C GLU A 61 -3.15 0.92 -9.21
N ALA A 62 -3.24 0.26 -8.05
CA ALA A 62 -4.49 -0.27 -7.53
C ALA A 62 -5.54 0.83 -7.34
N LEU A 63 -5.14 1.96 -6.74
CA LEU A 63 -6.02 3.11 -6.54
C LEU A 63 -6.42 3.77 -7.87
N HIS A 64 -5.52 3.82 -8.84
CA HIS A 64 -5.82 4.31 -10.17
C HIS A 64 -6.91 3.46 -10.86
N TRP A 65 -6.82 2.14 -10.79
CA TRP A 65 -7.83 1.24 -11.35
C TRP A 65 -9.18 1.39 -10.65
N LEU A 66 -9.17 1.59 -9.32
CA LEU A 66 -10.39 1.87 -8.56
C LEU A 66 -11.03 3.20 -9.01
N GLU A 67 -10.23 4.24 -9.17
CA GLU A 67 -10.68 5.57 -9.62
C GLU A 67 -11.25 5.52 -11.04
N GLN A 68 -10.65 4.74 -11.93
CA GLN A 68 -11.10 4.55 -13.30
C GLN A 68 -12.36 3.65 -13.41
N GLY A 69 -12.85 3.11 -12.30
CA GLY A 69 -14.00 2.21 -12.28
C GLY A 69 -13.72 0.81 -12.82
N GLN A 70 -12.44 0.42 -12.95
CA GLN A 70 -12.04 -0.92 -13.35
C GLN A 70 -12.21 -1.94 -12.22
N ALA A 71 -12.21 -1.49 -10.98
CA ALA A 71 -12.50 -2.26 -9.80
C ALA A 71 -13.59 -1.60 -8.96
N ASP A 72 -14.32 -2.40 -8.20
CA ASP A 72 -15.37 -1.95 -7.28
C ASP A 72 -14.80 -1.70 -5.88
N LEU A 73 -13.73 -2.42 -5.51
CA LEU A 73 -13.11 -2.42 -4.20
C LEU A 73 -11.59 -2.59 -4.36
N ALA A 74 -10.84 -1.95 -3.49
CA ALA A 74 -9.41 -2.18 -3.36
C ALA A 74 -9.08 -2.82 -2.01
N ALA A 75 -8.37 -3.95 -2.06
CA ALA A 75 -7.82 -4.68 -0.92
C ALA A 75 -6.35 -4.99 -1.23
N ALA A 76 -5.50 -3.99 -1.04
CA ALA A 76 -4.12 -3.98 -1.53
C ALA A 76 -3.12 -3.50 -0.47
N GLY A 77 -3.44 -3.66 0.82
CA GLY A 77 -2.61 -3.18 1.91
C GLY A 77 -2.55 -1.66 1.97
N ILE A 78 -3.68 -1.00 1.70
CA ILE A 78 -3.74 0.46 1.58
C ILE A 78 -3.72 1.08 2.97
N ILE A 79 -2.72 1.91 3.22
CA ILE A 79 -2.61 2.69 4.43
C ILE A 79 -3.48 3.94 4.28
N ARG A 80 -4.35 4.17 5.27
CA ARG A 80 -5.22 5.33 5.31
C ARG A 80 -4.40 6.60 5.46
N SER A 81 -4.66 7.59 4.63
CA SER A 81 -4.02 8.91 4.69
C SER A 81 -5.01 10.01 4.32
N PRO A 82 -4.78 11.27 4.76
CA PRO A 82 -5.67 12.38 4.41
C PRO A 82 -5.87 12.57 2.91
N SER A 83 -4.83 12.41 2.10
CA SER A 83 -4.93 12.54 0.65
C SER A 83 -5.77 11.44 0.01
N TYR A 84 -5.67 10.21 0.50
CA TYR A 84 -6.50 9.11 0.01
C TYR A 84 -7.94 9.24 0.47
N GLU A 85 -8.18 9.69 1.71
CA GLU A 85 -9.53 9.92 2.24
C GLU A 85 -10.31 11.02 1.50
N ALA A 86 -9.61 11.96 0.87
CA ALA A 86 -10.23 12.99 0.05
C ALA A 86 -10.90 12.42 -1.21
N ASN A 87 -10.41 11.29 -1.73
CA ASN A 87 -10.85 10.71 -3.00
C ASN A 87 -11.55 9.35 -2.86
N PHE A 88 -11.29 8.63 -1.77
CA PHE A 88 -11.77 7.27 -1.57
C PHE A 88 -12.49 7.12 -0.22
N ARG A 89 -13.46 6.21 -0.20
CA ARG A 89 -14.09 5.78 1.04
C ARG A 89 -13.37 4.58 1.60
N PHE A 90 -13.02 4.65 2.88
CA PHE A 90 -12.39 3.55 3.60
C PHE A 90 -13.40 2.76 4.42
N GLY A 91 -13.22 1.46 4.46
CA GLY A 91 -13.86 0.58 5.43
C GLY A 91 -13.29 0.78 6.85
N PRO A 92 -13.76 0.00 7.83
CA PRO A 92 -13.18 0.02 9.16
C PRO A 92 -11.69 -0.32 9.15
N VAL A 93 -10.92 0.34 10.01
CA VAL A 93 -9.52 0.01 10.23
C VAL A 93 -9.45 -1.36 10.92
N TYR A 94 -8.72 -2.28 10.36
CA TYR A 94 -8.53 -3.62 10.91
C TYR A 94 -7.10 -3.88 11.41
N ARG A 95 -6.15 -2.98 11.07
CA ARG A 95 -4.74 -3.06 11.47
C ARG A 95 -4.12 -1.68 11.58
N HIS A 96 -3.24 -1.49 12.54
CA HIS A 96 -2.34 -0.35 12.61
C HIS A 96 -0.96 -0.75 12.09
N ILE A 97 -0.28 0.19 11.46
CA ILE A 97 1.02 -0.02 10.84
C ILE A 97 1.91 1.16 11.22
N ASP A 98 3.08 0.86 11.76
CA ASP A 98 4.13 1.84 11.97
C ASP A 98 4.92 2.05 10.68
N GLN A 99 5.14 3.31 10.32
CA GLN A 99 6.04 3.65 9.22
C GLN A 99 7.47 3.76 9.77
N GLN A 100 8.36 2.97 9.23
CA GLN A 100 9.74 2.87 9.68
C GLN A 100 10.71 3.16 8.53
N VAL A 101 11.76 3.91 8.84
CA VAL A 101 12.90 4.05 7.93
C VAL A 101 13.73 2.76 8.00
N VAL A 102 13.97 2.18 6.84
CA VAL A 102 14.76 0.95 6.70
C VAL A 102 16.02 1.25 5.91
N CYS A 103 17.16 1.07 6.53
CA CYS A 103 18.49 1.25 5.94
C CYS A 103 19.26 -0.07 5.96
N HIS A 104 20.38 -0.14 5.22
CA HIS A 104 21.21 -1.34 5.25
C HIS A 104 21.82 -1.53 6.64
N ARG A 105 21.75 -2.77 7.15
CA ARG A 105 22.16 -3.11 8.54
C ARG A 105 23.62 -2.80 8.89
N SER A 106 24.51 -2.68 7.88
CA SER A 106 25.92 -2.35 8.09
C SER A 106 26.19 -0.86 8.25
N ASP A 107 25.19 -0.02 7.97
CA ASP A 107 25.31 1.43 8.08
C ASP A 107 24.90 1.89 9.49
N SER A 108 25.34 3.09 9.87
CA SER A 108 24.84 3.72 11.08
C SER A 108 23.35 4.02 10.90
N LEU A 109 22.53 3.51 11.80
CA LEU A 109 21.08 3.74 11.74
C LEU A 109 20.76 5.18 12.14
N PRO A 110 19.91 5.86 11.38
CA PRO A 110 19.39 7.16 11.80
C PRO A 110 18.54 7.01 13.06
N HIS A 111 18.75 7.87 14.03
CA HIS A 111 17.98 7.92 15.28
C HIS A 111 16.92 9.03 15.27
N SER A 112 17.01 9.95 14.32
CA SER A 112 16.09 11.08 14.18
C SER A 112 15.98 11.50 12.72
N VAL A 113 15.00 12.36 12.44
CA VAL A 113 14.78 12.90 11.08
C VAL A 113 16.02 13.68 10.58
N VAL A 114 16.74 14.34 11.49
CA VAL A 114 17.97 15.11 11.14
C VAL A 114 19.05 14.19 10.58
N ASP A 115 19.15 12.97 11.06
CA ASP A 115 20.14 11.99 10.60
C ASP A 115 19.88 11.46 9.18
N LEU A 116 18.69 11.74 8.63
CA LEU A 116 18.34 11.38 7.26
C LEU A 116 18.92 12.34 6.21
N ALA A 117 19.40 13.51 6.63
CA ALA A 117 20.02 14.47 5.73
C ALA A 117 21.27 13.88 5.06
N GLY A 118 21.36 14.03 3.74
CA GLY A 118 22.47 13.52 2.94
C GLY A 118 22.41 12.02 2.59
N LEU A 119 21.44 11.28 3.11
CA LEU A 119 21.20 9.89 2.70
C LEU A 119 20.40 9.83 1.40
N ARG A 120 20.69 8.83 0.56
CA ARG A 120 19.86 8.50 -0.62
C ARG A 120 18.64 7.71 -0.18
N ILE A 121 17.50 8.37 -0.09
CA ILE A 121 16.23 7.76 0.30
C ILE A 121 15.39 7.57 -0.96
N GLY A 122 15.04 6.34 -1.29
CA GLY A 122 14.13 6.03 -2.39
C GLY A 122 12.73 5.81 -1.88
N ILE A 123 11.75 6.51 -2.44
CA ILE A 123 10.33 6.45 -2.01
C ILE A 123 9.43 6.35 -3.23
N GLY A 124 8.43 5.50 -3.15
CA GLY A 124 7.40 5.42 -4.18
C GLY A 124 6.69 6.76 -4.35
N LYS A 125 6.66 7.24 -5.59
CA LYS A 125 6.01 8.51 -5.95
C LYS A 125 4.53 8.49 -5.55
N ASP A 126 4.06 9.57 -4.95
CA ASP A 126 2.68 9.78 -4.50
C ASP A 126 2.18 8.72 -3.51
N SER A 127 3.09 7.98 -2.88
CA SER A 127 2.76 7.03 -1.83
C SER A 127 2.46 7.74 -0.50
N VAL A 128 1.79 7.02 0.40
CA VAL A 128 1.54 7.50 1.77
C VAL A 128 2.86 7.79 2.52
N TYR A 129 3.92 7.07 2.18
CA TYR A 129 5.26 7.28 2.76
C TYR A 129 5.86 8.61 2.30
N GLU A 130 5.71 8.96 1.02
CA GLU A 130 6.14 10.26 0.50
C GLU A 130 5.34 11.40 1.10
N GLU A 131 4.03 11.24 1.25
CA GLU A 131 3.18 12.22 1.93
C GLU A 131 3.70 12.53 3.33
N ARG A 132 4.11 11.49 4.08
CA ARG A 132 4.69 11.66 5.42
C ARG A 132 6.03 12.39 5.38
N LEU A 133 6.89 12.09 4.43
CA LEU A 133 8.16 12.79 4.26
C LEU A 133 7.96 14.26 3.90
N ARG A 134 7.00 14.60 3.06
CA ARG A 134 6.65 15.98 2.75
C ARG A 134 6.21 16.76 3.99
N GLN A 135 5.42 16.14 4.88
CA GLN A 135 5.04 16.76 6.15
C GLN A 135 6.27 17.04 7.03
N LEU A 136 7.19 16.08 7.12
CA LEU A 136 8.42 16.23 7.90
C LEU A 136 9.37 17.27 7.29
N ALA A 137 9.44 17.36 5.97
CA ALA A 137 10.30 18.30 5.26
C ALA A 137 9.93 19.78 5.53
N ALA A 138 8.69 20.06 5.94
CA ALA A 138 8.29 21.41 6.34
C ALA A 138 9.13 21.96 7.50
N ASP A 139 9.51 21.09 8.45
CA ASP A 139 10.34 21.45 9.60
C ASP A 139 11.82 21.04 9.42
N HIS A 140 12.13 20.27 8.37
CA HIS A 140 13.47 19.74 8.08
C HIS A 140 13.85 19.99 6.62
N PRO A 141 14.29 21.21 6.26
CA PRO A 141 14.57 21.59 4.87
C PRO A 141 15.71 20.81 4.21
N ASP A 142 16.57 20.17 5.00
CA ASP A 142 17.67 19.33 4.51
C ASP A 142 17.24 17.90 4.21
N LEU A 143 15.97 17.54 4.46
CA LEU A 143 15.41 16.24 4.13
C LEU A 143 15.05 16.18 2.64
N HIS A 144 15.73 15.30 1.92
CA HIS A 144 15.51 15.06 0.49
C HIS A 144 15.35 13.56 0.24
N TRP A 145 14.62 13.22 -0.81
CA TRP A 145 14.42 11.84 -1.25
C TRP A 145 14.29 11.76 -2.78
N GLU A 146 14.51 10.59 -3.33
CA GLU A 146 14.28 10.30 -4.73
C GLU A 146 12.88 9.70 -4.90
N GLN A 147 12.08 10.28 -5.77
CA GLN A 147 10.79 9.70 -6.17
C GLN A 147 11.05 8.56 -7.14
N VAL A 148 10.51 7.40 -6.85
CA VAL A 148 10.60 6.21 -7.70
C VAL A 148 9.21 5.85 -8.18
N ASP A 149 9.05 5.77 -9.49
CA ASP A 149 7.79 5.41 -10.12
C ASP A 149 7.77 3.91 -10.47
N GLY A 150 6.62 3.27 -10.25
CA GLY A 150 6.37 1.88 -10.65
C GLY A 150 7.06 0.79 -9.82
N LEU A 151 7.79 1.12 -8.75
CA LEU A 151 8.38 0.14 -7.84
C LEU A 151 7.53 -0.05 -6.57
N SER A 152 7.38 -1.30 -6.16
CA SER A 152 6.77 -1.65 -4.88
C SER A 152 7.71 -1.38 -3.71
N VAL A 153 7.17 -1.38 -2.47
CA VAL A 153 7.98 -1.27 -1.25
C VAL A 153 9.00 -2.42 -1.17
N GLU A 154 8.61 -3.62 -1.54
CA GLU A 154 9.48 -4.80 -1.56
C GLU A 154 10.66 -4.61 -2.52
N GLN A 155 10.42 -4.05 -3.69
CA GLN A 155 11.47 -3.74 -4.66
C GLN A 155 12.41 -2.62 -4.17
N LEU A 156 11.87 -1.63 -3.45
CA LEU A 156 12.69 -0.60 -2.81
C LEU A 156 13.54 -1.17 -1.65
N LEU A 157 13.00 -2.08 -0.86
CA LEU A 157 13.75 -2.81 0.16
C LEU A 157 14.90 -3.64 -0.46
N GLU A 158 14.67 -4.24 -1.62
CA GLU A 158 15.71 -4.93 -2.36
C GLU A 158 16.81 -3.98 -2.83
N GLN A 159 16.47 -2.77 -3.30
CA GLN A 159 17.45 -1.74 -3.64
C GLN A 159 18.30 -1.29 -2.42
N VAL A 160 17.71 -1.19 -1.24
CA VAL A 160 18.46 -0.95 0.01
C VAL A 160 19.43 -2.09 0.28
N TRP A 161 18.98 -3.32 0.16
CA TRP A 161 19.84 -4.50 0.36
C TRP A 161 21.00 -4.55 -0.62
N ARG A 162 20.76 -4.19 -1.89
CA ARG A 162 21.78 -4.12 -2.95
C ARG A 162 22.64 -2.85 -2.90
N ARG A 163 22.38 -1.94 -1.96
CA ARG A 163 23.05 -0.65 -1.79
C ARG A 163 22.90 0.29 -2.99
N GLU A 164 21.84 0.16 -3.74
CA GLU A 164 21.49 1.09 -4.82
C GLU A 164 20.93 2.39 -4.28
N ILE A 165 20.28 2.33 -3.12
CA ILE A 165 19.84 3.44 -2.28
C ILE A 165 20.28 3.16 -0.83
N ASP A 166 20.37 4.20 0.00
CA ASP A 166 20.75 4.04 1.41
C ASP A 166 19.58 3.55 2.26
N CYS A 167 18.42 4.16 2.11
CA CYS A 167 17.24 3.85 2.89
C CYS A 167 15.95 3.96 2.06
N THR A 168 14.91 3.34 2.59
CA THR A 168 13.51 3.56 2.17
C THR A 168 12.61 3.62 3.40
N VAL A 169 11.31 3.83 3.21
CA VAL A 169 10.31 3.75 4.27
C VAL A 169 9.38 2.57 3.99
N ALA A 170 9.13 1.78 5.00
CA ALA A 170 8.23 0.63 4.92
C ALA A 170 7.28 0.60 6.13
N GLY A 171 6.13 -0.05 5.95
CA GLY A 171 5.20 -0.31 7.04
C GLY A 171 5.59 -1.58 7.79
N SER A 172 5.52 -1.51 9.11
CA SER A 172 5.64 -2.67 9.99
C SER A 172 4.34 -2.86 10.76
N PRO A 173 3.75 -4.06 10.81
CA PRO A 173 2.60 -4.30 11.66
C PRO A 173 3.00 -4.18 13.14
N GLU A 174 2.13 -3.57 13.96
CA GLU A 174 2.25 -3.54 15.41
C GLU A 174 2.09 -4.94 16.03
#